data_a78687b39496f73d83068201e0b57925
#
_entry.id   a78687b39496f73d83068201e0b57925
#
_cell.length_a   1.000
_cell.length_b   1.000
_cell.length_c   1.000
_cell.angle_alpha   90.00
_cell.angle_beta   90.00
_cell.angle_gamma   90.00
#
_symmetry.space_group_name_H-M   'P 1'
#
loop_
_entity.id
_entity.type
_entity.pdbx_description
1 polymer ?
#
loop_
_entity_poly.entity_id
_entity_poly.type
_entity_poly.pdbx_seq_one_letter_code
_entity_poly.pdbx_strand_id
1 'polypeptide(L)'
;PQKIVLLDSAGLIPKKNFKQKCRAKSFKAIKRVLTLPVIKNYSEGLLQKARNHYGSADYNAAPEVLRKTLVSLVNTDIRDILPNISCPSLLIWGDKDTATPLEDAKTIESLIPDAGLCVLEGTGHYSFCEKPYQAQAILNSFI
;
A
#
# COMPACT_ATOMS: atom_id res chain seq x y z
N PRO A 1 11.88 -0.08 -19.23
CA PRO A 1 10.53 0.08 -19.82
C PRO A 1 10.48 1.32 -20.70
N GLN A 2 9.53 1.37 -21.64
CA GLN A 2 9.31 2.56 -22.47
C GLN A 2 8.39 3.57 -21.79
N LYS A 3 7.44 3.09 -21.01
CA LYS A 3 6.47 3.87 -20.20
C LYS A 3 6.16 3.13 -18.91
N ILE A 4 5.77 3.84 -17.86
CA ILE A 4 5.31 3.28 -16.59
C ILE A 4 3.91 3.82 -16.28
N VAL A 5 3.04 2.96 -15.77
CA VAL A 5 1.75 3.34 -15.23
C VAL A 5 1.65 2.85 -13.78
N LEU A 6 1.34 3.73 -12.87
CA LEU A 6 1.14 3.45 -11.45
C LEU A 6 -0.33 3.71 -11.08
N LEU A 7 -1.02 2.68 -10.61
CA LEU A 7 -2.43 2.75 -10.22
C LEU A 7 -2.53 2.56 -8.70
N ASP A 8 -2.93 3.58 -7.96
CA ASP A 8 -3.10 3.56 -6.50
C ASP A 8 -1.96 2.80 -5.78
N SER A 9 -0.71 3.04 -6.21
CA SER A 9 0.43 2.16 -5.93
C SER A 9 1.08 2.41 -4.58
N ALA A 10 1.44 1.35 -3.86
CA ALA A 10 2.35 1.43 -2.72
C ALA A 10 3.79 1.68 -3.20
N GLY A 11 4.61 2.28 -2.34
CA GLY A 11 6.04 2.52 -2.65
C GLY A 11 6.69 3.46 -1.65
N LEU A 12 5.90 4.12 -0.84
CA LEU A 12 6.39 5.01 0.21
C LEU A 12 6.02 4.43 1.58
N ILE A 13 6.96 4.49 2.53
CA ILE A 13 6.64 4.11 3.91
C ILE A 13 5.67 5.16 4.49
N PRO A 14 4.45 4.76 4.88
CA PRO A 14 3.47 5.69 5.43
C PRO A 14 4.02 6.40 6.68
N LYS A 15 3.85 7.72 6.77
CA LYS A 15 4.13 8.47 7.99
C LYS A 15 3.10 8.07 9.05
N LYS A 16 3.42 7.03 9.83
CA LYS A 16 2.55 6.54 10.91
C LYS A 16 2.34 7.63 11.94
N ASN A 17 1.09 8.00 12.19
CA ASN A 17 0.73 8.85 13.31
C ASN A 17 0.96 8.12 14.65
N PHE A 18 0.88 8.84 15.78
CA PHE A 18 1.13 8.27 17.11
C PHE A 18 0.23 7.05 17.41
N LYS A 19 -1.06 7.13 17.08
CA LYS A 19 -2.03 6.03 17.29
C LYS A 19 -1.65 4.79 16.48
N GLN A 20 -1.25 4.95 15.23
CA GLN A 20 -0.79 3.84 14.36
C GLN A 20 0.52 3.22 14.86
N LYS A 21 1.46 4.04 15.38
CA LYS A 21 2.69 3.54 16.02
C LYS A 21 2.39 2.73 17.28
N CYS A 22 1.49 3.20 18.12
CA CYS A 22 1.05 2.46 19.33
C CYS A 22 0.36 1.15 18.96
N ARG A 23 -0.56 1.18 17.98
CA ARG A 23 -1.26 -0.01 17.48
C ARG A 23 -0.28 -1.06 16.94
N ALA A 24 0.72 -0.65 16.15
CA ALA A 24 1.74 -1.55 15.62
C ALA A 24 2.63 -2.15 16.72
N LYS A 25 3.00 -1.35 17.75
CA LYS A 25 3.77 -1.83 18.91
C LYS A 25 2.96 -2.84 19.72
N SER A 26 1.68 -2.56 19.98
CA SER A 26 0.78 -3.46 20.71
C SER A 26 0.62 -4.79 19.98
N PHE A 27 0.43 -4.76 18.65
CA PHE A 27 0.34 -5.98 17.85
C PHE A 27 1.63 -6.82 17.90
N LYS A 28 2.81 -6.16 17.82
CA LYS A 28 4.11 -6.85 17.95
C LYS A 28 4.25 -7.51 19.33
N ALA A 29 3.86 -6.84 20.41
CA ALA A 29 3.92 -7.37 21.76
C ALA A 29 2.97 -8.58 21.91
N ILE A 30 1.71 -8.45 21.50
CA ILE A 30 0.72 -9.54 21.53
C ILE A 30 1.24 -10.75 20.73
N LYS A 31 1.72 -10.52 19.50
CA LYS A 31 2.26 -11.58 18.66
C LYS A 31 3.43 -12.30 19.33
N ARG A 32 4.35 -11.55 19.96
CA ARG A 32 5.51 -12.12 20.66
C ARG A 32 5.10 -13.02 21.80
N VAL A 33 4.08 -12.62 22.60
CA VAL A 33 3.56 -13.44 23.71
C VAL A 33 2.85 -14.68 23.18
N LEU A 34 1.97 -14.53 22.18
CA LEU A 34 1.19 -15.63 21.61
C LEU A 34 2.02 -16.65 20.83
N THR A 35 3.24 -16.30 20.42
CA THR A 35 4.16 -17.20 19.72
C THR A 35 5.17 -17.90 20.63
N LEU A 36 5.08 -17.71 21.95
CA LEU A 36 5.93 -18.44 22.90
C LEU A 36 5.64 -19.95 22.82
N PRO A 37 6.67 -20.81 22.91
CA PRO A 37 6.50 -22.28 22.74
C PRO A 37 5.45 -22.89 23.66
N VAL A 38 5.36 -22.35 24.88
CA VAL A 38 4.42 -22.84 25.93
C VAL A 38 2.95 -22.55 25.60
N ILE A 39 2.67 -21.48 24.82
CA ILE A 39 1.31 -21.01 24.56
C ILE A 39 0.89 -21.30 23.12
N LYS A 40 1.82 -21.64 22.23
CA LYS A 40 1.59 -21.76 20.80
C LYS A 40 0.41 -22.68 20.44
N ASN A 41 0.27 -23.82 21.12
CA ASN A 41 -0.79 -24.80 20.83
C ASN A 41 -2.20 -24.31 21.21
N TYR A 42 -2.31 -23.33 22.12
CA TYR A 42 -3.60 -22.76 22.58
C TYR A 42 -3.90 -21.39 21.97
N SER A 43 -2.94 -20.79 21.27
CA SER A 43 -3.00 -19.38 20.89
C SER A 43 -3.38 -19.13 19.43
N GLU A 44 -3.56 -20.14 18.60
CA GLU A 44 -3.86 -19.95 17.16
C GLU A 44 -5.14 -19.13 16.94
N GLY A 45 -6.20 -19.43 17.67
CA GLY A 45 -7.46 -18.68 17.58
C GLY A 45 -7.33 -17.22 18.06
N LEU A 46 -6.51 -16.99 19.12
CA LEU A 46 -6.24 -15.64 19.63
C LEU A 46 -5.32 -14.86 18.67
N LEU A 47 -4.34 -15.53 18.08
CA LEU A 47 -3.46 -14.95 17.09
C LEU A 47 -4.24 -14.55 15.82
N GLN A 48 -5.19 -15.40 15.39
CA GLN A 48 -6.06 -15.07 14.27
C GLN A 48 -6.98 -13.88 14.57
N LYS A 49 -7.57 -13.82 15.76
CA LYS A 49 -8.35 -12.64 16.21
C LYS A 49 -7.50 -11.37 16.24
N ALA A 50 -6.27 -11.46 16.73
CA ALA A 50 -5.34 -10.33 16.74
C ALA A 50 -4.98 -9.90 15.30
N ARG A 51 -4.73 -10.85 14.39
CA ARG A 51 -4.49 -10.54 12.97
C ARG A 51 -5.67 -9.82 12.33
N ASN A 52 -6.90 -10.31 12.54
CA ASN A 52 -8.11 -9.70 12.00
C ASN A 52 -8.34 -8.29 12.52
N HIS A 53 -7.99 -8.04 13.79
CA HIS A 53 -8.16 -6.71 14.38
C HIS A 53 -7.09 -5.69 13.95
N TYR A 54 -5.85 -6.13 13.77
CA TYR A 54 -4.70 -5.25 13.49
C TYR A 54 -4.24 -5.27 12.03
N GLY A 55 -4.52 -6.33 11.28
CA GLY A 55 -4.14 -6.47 9.87
C GLY A 55 -5.04 -5.68 8.92
N SER A 56 -4.49 -5.32 7.75
CA SER A 56 -5.28 -4.83 6.63
C SER A 56 -6.11 -5.95 6.01
N ALA A 57 -7.11 -5.60 5.19
CA ALA A 57 -7.92 -6.58 4.46
C ALA A 57 -7.03 -7.51 3.61
N ASP A 58 -6.07 -6.94 2.88
CA ASP A 58 -5.14 -7.68 2.03
C ASP A 58 -4.24 -8.62 2.82
N TYR A 59 -3.72 -8.16 3.99
CA TYR A 59 -2.93 -9.00 4.88
C TYR A 59 -3.72 -10.20 5.42
N ASN A 60 -5.00 -9.99 5.73
CA ASN A 60 -5.87 -11.03 6.24
C ASN A 60 -6.28 -12.03 5.15
N ALA A 61 -6.54 -11.56 3.93
CA ALA A 61 -6.87 -12.38 2.77
C ALA A 61 -5.68 -13.16 2.22
N ALA A 62 -4.45 -12.66 2.41
CA ALA A 62 -3.25 -13.26 1.84
C ALA A 62 -2.94 -14.64 2.47
N PRO A 63 -2.57 -15.65 1.67
CA PRO A 63 -1.99 -16.90 2.15
C PRO A 63 -0.76 -16.65 3.03
N GLU A 64 -0.49 -17.55 3.98
CA GLU A 64 0.60 -17.36 4.96
C GLU A 64 1.97 -17.12 4.29
N VAL A 65 2.23 -17.84 3.19
CA VAL A 65 3.47 -17.71 2.41
C VAL A 65 3.64 -16.29 1.86
N LEU A 66 2.55 -15.68 1.37
CA LEU A 66 2.58 -14.35 0.77
C LEU A 66 2.58 -13.21 1.79
N ARG A 67 2.16 -13.46 3.03
CA ARG A 67 2.13 -12.41 4.07
C ARG A 67 3.49 -11.78 4.36
N LYS A 68 4.55 -12.58 4.32
CA LYS A 68 5.92 -12.06 4.53
C LYS A 68 6.33 -11.13 3.39
N THR A 69 6.04 -11.54 2.15
CA THR A 69 6.32 -10.73 0.95
C THR A 69 5.50 -9.44 0.98
N LEU A 70 4.19 -9.51 1.28
CA LEU A 70 3.34 -8.34 1.40
C LEU A 70 3.88 -7.35 2.45
N VAL A 71 4.25 -7.84 3.64
CA VAL A 71 4.85 -7.01 4.70
C VAL A 71 6.16 -6.38 4.24
N SER A 72 6.98 -7.10 3.48
CA SER A 72 8.22 -6.54 2.92
C SER A 72 7.91 -5.42 1.93
N LEU A 73 7.01 -5.67 0.99
CA LEU A 73 6.63 -4.70 -0.05
C LEU A 73 6.08 -3.39 0.56
N VAL A 74 5.10 -3.47 1.47
CA VAL A 74 4.49 -2.27 2.08
C VAL A 74 5.41 -1.55 3.08
N ASN A 75 6.55 -2.10 3.42
CA ASN A 75 7.57 -1.46 4.25
C ASN A 75 8.85 -1.12 3.47
N THR A 76 8.84 -1.28 2.17
CA THR A 76 9.95 -0.85 1.30
C THR A 76 9.71 0.60 0.88
N ASP A 77 10.71 1.45 1.08
CA ASP A 77 10.69 2.84 0.62
C ASP A 77 11.45 2.93 -0.70
N ILE A 78 10.80 3.43 -1.72
CA ILE A 78 11.40 3.53 -3.06
C ILE A 78 11.79 4.98 -3.43
N ARG A 79 11.75 5.93 -2.48
CA ARG A 79 12.08 7.35 -2.76
C ARG A 79 13.43 7.52 -3.43
N ASP A 80 14.42 6.75 -2.98
CA ASP A 80 15.80 6.86 -3.48
C ASP A 80 15.96 6.40 -4.93
N ILE A 81 15.04 5.58 -5.46
CA ILE A 81 15.10 5.07 -6.83
C ILE A 81 14.21 5.84 -7.81
N LEU A 82 13.18 6.53 -7.33
CA LEU A 82 12.24 7.28 -8.17
C LEU A 82 12.93 8.32 -9.10
N PRO A 83 13.96 9.08 -8.65
CA PRO A 83 14.68 10.02 -9.52
C PRO A 83 15.44 9.35 -10.68
N ASN A 84 15.69 8.05 -10.60
CA ASN A 84 16.38 7.29 -11.64
C ASN A 84 15.45 6.77 -12.75
N ILE A 85 14.14 6.99 -12.62
CA ILE A 85 13.16 6.64 -13.65
C ILE A 85 13.24 7.67 -14.76
N SER A 86 13.71 7.24 -15.94
CA SER A 86 13.95 8.10 -17.10
C SER A 86 12.88 8.01 -18.19
N CYS A 87 11.86 7.17 -18.00
CA CYS A 87 10.77 7.02 -18.97
C CYS A 87 9.51 7.76 -18.51
N PRO A 88 8.65 8.19 -19.45
CA PRO A 88 7.38 8.79 -19.13
C PRO A 88 6.58 7.93 -18.16
N SER A 89 6.04 8.54 -17.12
CA SER A 89 5.33 7.84 -16.03
C SER A 89 3.98 8.49 -15.76
N LEU A 90 2.93 7.69 -15.82
CA LEU A 90 1.56 8.11 -15.51
C LEU A 90 1.13 7.55 -14.15
N LEU A 91 0.66 8.42 -13.27
CA LEU A 91 0.04 8.05 -12.01
C LEU A 91 -1.47 8.27 -12.11
N ILE A 92 -2.28 7.26 -11.76
CA ILE A 92 -3.74 7.38 -11.63
C ILE A 92 -4.09 7.06 -10.19
N TRP A 93 -4.83 7.96 -9.53
CA TRP A 93 -5.06 7.87 -8.09
C TRP A 93 -6.43 8.33 -7.66
N GLY A 94 -7.00 7.68 -6.62
CA GLY A 94 -8.21 8.12 -5.95
C GLY A 94 -7.93 9.19 -4.89
N ASP A 95 -8.75 10.24 -4.86
CA ASP A 95 -8.63 11.32 -3.86
C ASP A 95 -9.02 10.88 -2.45
N LYS A 96 -9.79 9.80 -2.31
CA LYS A 96 -10.23 9.22 -1.03
C LYS A 96 -9.48 7.95 -0.67
N ASP A 97 -8.35 7.67 -1.33
CA ASP A 97 -7.54 6.50 -1.01
C ASP A 97 -6.93 6.63 0.40
N THR A 98 -7.32 5.69 1.27
CA THR A 98 -6.83 5.62 2.65
C THR A 98 -5.70 4.59 2.84
N ALA A 99 -5.47 3.73 1.86
CA ALA A 99 -4.41 2.73 1.89
C ALA A 99 -3.09 3.33 1.38
N THR A 100 -3.13 4.01 0.23
CA THR A 100 -2.04 4.79 -0.35
C THR A 100 -2.54 6.22 -0.56
N PRO A 101 -2.38 7.11 0.42
CA PRO A 101 -2.92 8.47 0.36
C PRO A 101 -2.45 9.27 -0.85
N LEU A 102 -3.31 10.14 -1.39
CA LEU A 102 -2.99 11.01 -2.53
C LEU A 102 -1.70 11.82 -2.36
N GLU A 103 -1.32 12.14 -1.11
CA GLU A 103 -0.04 12.80 -0.82
C GLU A 103 1.18 11.93 -1.16
N ASP A 104 1.04 10.62 -1.14
CA ASP A 104 2.09 9.70 -1.60
C ASP A 104 2.22 9.78 -3.12
N ALA A 105 1.12 9.84 -3.86
CA ALA A 105 1.12 10.02 -5.31
C ALA A 105 1.79 11.34 -5.72
N LYS A 106 1.47 12.46 -5.06
CA LYS A 106 2.11 13.76 -5.28
C LYS A 106 3.62 13.72 -4.99
N THR A 107 4.01 12.96 -3.96
CA THR A 107 5.42 12.76 -3.64
C THR A 107 6.13 11.97 -4.74
N ILE A 108 5.52 10.89 -5.23
CA ILE A 108 6.05 10.07 -6.33
C ILE A 108 6.18 10.92 -7.60
N GLU A 109 5.13 11.65 -7.96
CA GLU A 109 5.13 12.57 -9.11
C GLU A 109 6.27 13.59 -9.03
N SER A 110 6.48 14.20 -7.86
CA SER A 110 7.55 15.20 -7.68
C SER A 110 8.97 14.64 -7.76
N LEU A 111 9.13 13.33 -7.56
CA LEU A 111 10.44 12.67 -7.55
C LEU A 111 10.80 12.04 -8.91
N ILE A 112 9.83 11.68 -9.73
CA ILE A 112 10.07 11.14 -11.08
C ILE A 112 10.17 12.30 -12.05
N PRO A 113 11.28 12.44 -12.83
CA PRO A 113 11.53 13.60 -13.70
C PRO A 113 10.45 13.83 -14.78
N ASP A 114 9.90 12.76 -15.33
CA ASP A 114 8.86 12.80 -16.38
C ASP A 114 7.62 12.03 -15.89
N ALA A 115 6.88 12.62 -14.95
CA ALA A 115 5.67 12.04 -14.40
C ALA A 115 4.48 12.99 -14.48
N GLY A 116 3.29 12.42 -14.68
CA GLY A 116 2.02 13.12 -14.60
C GLY A 116 1.02 12.39 -13.72
N LEU A 117 0.33 13.12 -12.82
CA LEU A 117 -0.68 12.59 -11.92
C LEU A 117 -2.08 12.94 -12.41
N CYS A 118 -2.91 11.91 -12.58
CA CYS A 118 -4.34 12.03 -12.85
C CYS A 118 -5.13 11.57 -11.62
N VAL A 119 -5.92 12.47 -11.03
CA VAL A 119 -6.74 12.18 -9.86
C VAL A 119 -8.16 11.83 -10.29
N LEU A 120 -8.66 10.68 -9.85
CA LEU A 120 -10.05 10.27 -10.03
C LEU A 120 -10.84 10.66 -8.77
N GLU A 121 -11.52 11.80 -8.84
CA GLU A 121 -12.26 12.37 -7.71
C GLU A 121 -13.35 11.42 -7.20
N GLY A 122 -13.53 11.36 -5.89
CA GLY A 122 -14.57 10.56 -5.24
C GLY A 122 -14.27 9.09 -5.12
N THR A 123 -13.08 8.62 -5.57
CA THR A 123 -12.70 7.19 -5.58
C THR A 123 -11.69 6.85 -4.47
N GLY A 124 -11.70 5.57 -4.04
CA GLY A 124 -10.78 5.01 -3.05
C GLY A 124 -9.57 4.33 -3.68
N HIS A 125 -9.11 3.24 -3.03
CA HIS A 125 -7.89 2.50 -3.38
C HIS A 125 -7.98 1.69 -4.70
N TYR A 126 -9.14 1.51 -5.24
CA TYR A 126 -9.34 0.85 -6.53
C TYR A 126 -9.96 1.83 -7.54
N SER A 127 -9.37 3.01 -7.65
CA SER A 127 -9.89 4.14 -8.43
C SER A 127 -10.20 3.76 -9.88
N PHE A 128 -9.35 2.94 -10.49
CA PHE A 128 -9.52 2.43 -11.84
C PHE A 128 -10.69 1.45 -12.01
N CYS A 129 -11.10 0.75 -10.92
CA CYS A 129 -12.28 -0.10 -10.90
C CYS A 129 -13.55 0.70 -10.63
N GLU A 130 -13.45 1.75 -9.80
CA GLU A 130 -14.59 2.61 -9.44
C GLU A 130 -14.99 3.55 -10.58
N LYS A 131 -14.01 3.99 -11.39
CA LYS A 131 -14.22 4.83 -12.58
C LYS A 131 -13.52 4.27 -13.84
N PRO A 132 -13.90 3.07 -14.32
CA PRO A 132 -13.17 2.36 -15.35
C PRO A 132 -13.11 3.12 -16.68
N TYR A 133 -14.19 3.81 -17.08
CA TYR A 133 -14.19 4.56 -18.34
C TYR A 133 -13.24 5.76 -18.31
N GLN A 134 -13.15 6.47 -17.16
CA GLN A 134 -12.21 7.57 -17.02
C GLN A 134 -10.77 7.08 -16.98
N ALA A 135 -10.50 6.03 -16.21
CA ALA A 135 -9.18 5.40 -16.15
C ALA A 135 -8.73 4.92 -17.53
N GLN A 136 -9.62 4.27 -18.29
CA GLN A 136 -9.34 3.81 -19.64
C GLN A 136 -9.05 4.97 -20.60
N ALA A 137 -9.82 6.05 -20.55
CA ALA A 137 -9.60 7.23 -21.40
C ALA A 137 -8.21 7.86 -21.12
N ILE A 138 -7.84 7.99 -19.85
CA ILE A 138 -6.52 8.48 -19.44
C ILE A 138 -5.42 7.55 -19.94
N LEU A 139 -5.56 6.24 -19.75
CA LEU A 139 -4.60 5.25 -20.23
C LEU A 139 -4.42 5.32 -21.75
N ASN A 140 -5.52 5.36 -22.50
CA ASN A 140 -5.48 5.43 -23.95
C ASN A 140 -4.81 6.71 -24.49
N SER A 141 -4.88 7.82 -23.73
CA SER A 141 -4.18 9.06 -24.10
C SER A 141 -2.69 9.02 -23.82
N PHE A 142 -2.25 8.14 -22.93
CA PHE A 142 -0.85 8.01 -22.53
C PHE A 142 -0.11 6.93 -23.32
N ILE A 143 -0.77 5.82 -23.68
CA ILE A 143 -0.14 4.71 -24.40
C ILE A 143 0.01 5.03 -25.88
#